data_47d455c71e7c316b7183c8e4d603f910
#
_entry.id   47d455c71e7c316b7183c8e4d603f910
#
_cell.length_a   1.000
_cell.length_b   1.000
_cell.length_c   1.000
_cell.angle_alpha   90.00
_cell.angle_beta   90.00
_cell.angle_gamma   90.00
#
_symmetry.space_group_name_H-M   'P 1'
#
loop_
_entity.id
_entity.type
_entity.pdbx_description
1 polymer ?
#
loop_
_entity_poly.entity_id
_entity_poly.type
_entity_poly.pdbx_seq_one_letter_code
_entity_poly.pdbx_strand_id
1 'polypeptide(L)'
;MERIASRNPLIAYEKLEQRLAKRTRLYWLKRFSVAAACIIAIIGLSSLISYIRVGSSAGAPQHITLEANAGIRTHFNLPDGTVVYLNSGSSLSYPMPYDSKERKVCLSGEAYFKVTHNEKQPFIVSAFGDRYNVRVLGTEFNMQAYASEDQISTTLVKGSVNVEVKNKIGKIYKWELKPSEKAVCDIDEGKVLITKVNTIYETAWMEGKLMFKNMPLPQVLKRLSYFYNVKFEIQDPVINSYYFNGTFENKQLSQVLDYLKISSRIDYEIKQAMTDDSQGSQSTMVILRKKKGNE
;
A
#
# COMPACT_ATOMS: atom_id res chain seq x y z
N MET A 1 -36.24 -103.11 -23.84
CA MET A 1 -34.89 -102.90 -24.49
C MET A 1 -34.66 -101.40 -24.65
N GLU A 2 -33.96 -100.79 -23.68
CA GLU A 2 -33.59 -99.38 -23.68
C GLU A 2 -32.41 -99.16 -24.58
N ARG A 3 -32.55 -98.19 -25.50
CA ARG A 3 -31.42 -97.73 -26.34
C ARG A 3 -30.51 -96.88 -25.48
N ILE A 4 -29.35 -97.41 -25.14
CA ILE A 4 -28.23 -96.66 -24.63
C ILE A 4 -27.65 -95.78 -25.79
N ALA A 5 -28.01 -94.54 -25.82
CA ALA A 5 -27.45 -93.58 -26.77
C ALA A 5 -25.95 -93.37 -26.38
N SER A 6 -25.02 -93.85 -27.23
CA SER A 6 -23.60 -93.67 -27.08
C SER A 6 -23.27 -92.19 -27.13
N ARG A 7 -23.08 -91.55 -26.00
CA ARG A 7 -22.54 -90.17 -25.94
C ARG A 7 -21.06 -90.18 -26.38
N ASN A 8 -20.81 -89.64 -27.53
CA ASN A 8 -19.48 -89.55 -28.06
C ASN A 8 -18.60 -88.71 -27.06
N PRO A 9 -17.61 -89.31 -26.37
CA PRO A 9 -16.87 -88.67 -25.33
C PRO A 9 -16.05 -87.44 -25.81
N LEU A 10 -15.68 -87.42 -27.10
CA LEU A 10 -14.94 -86.31 -27.73
C LEU A 10 -15.77 -85.00 -27.76
N ILE A 11 -17.08 -85.12 -28.10
CA ILE A 11 -17.95 -83.93 -28.10
C ILE A 11 -18.18 -83.37 -26.67
N ALA A 12 -18.18 -84.27 -25.67
CA ALA A 12 -18.30 -83.82 -24.28
C ALA A 12 -17.02 -83.11 -23.82
N TYR A 13 -15.87 -83.59 -24.26
CA TYR A 13 -14.57 -82.99 -23.93
C TYR A 13 -14.40 -81.58 -24.57
N GLU A 14 -14.72 -81.43 -25.85
CA GLU A 14 -14.70 -80.15 -26.55
C GLU A 14 -15.63 -79.11 -25.92
N LYS A 15 -16.85 -79.55 -25.51
CA LYS A 15 -17.78 -78.64 -24.78
C LYS A 15 -17.26 -78.21 -23.41
N LEU A 16 -16.52 -79.10 -22.73
CA LEU A 16 -15.91 -78.81 -21.45
C LEU A 16 -14.74 -77.80 -21.60
N GLU A 17 -13.87 -78.05 -22.55
CA GLU A 17 -12.80 -77.10 -22.87
C GLU A 17 -13.29 -75.74 -23.26
N GLN A 18 -14.31 -75.62 -24.09
CA GLN A 18 -14.93 -74.37 -24.48
C GLN A 18 -15.56 -73.67 -23.28
N ARG A 19 -16.16 -74.38 -22.36
CA ARG A 19 -16.70 -73.77 -21.11
C ARG A 19 -15.62 -73.30 -20.18
N LEU A 20 -14.52 -74.03 -20.03
CA LEU A 20 -13.38 -73.66 -19.22
C LEU A 20 -12.66 -72.45 -19.83
N ALA A 21 -12.42 -72.45 -21.15
CA ALA A 21 -11.83 -71.30 -21.84
C ALA A 21 -12.69 -70.02 -21.77
N LYS A 22 -14.02 -70.13 -21.86
CA LYS A 22 -14.91 -69.02 -21.64
C LYS A 22 -14.87 -68.50 -20.19
N ARG A 23 -14.82 -69.37 -19.18
CA ARG A 23 -14.72 -68.97 -17.77
C ARG A 23 -13.40 -68.27 -17.46
N THR A 24 -12.28 -68.83 -17.92
CA THR A 24 -10.96 -68.22 -17.73
C THR A 24 -10.87 -66.85 -18.45
N ARG A 25 -11.37 -66.74 -19.69
CA ARG A 25 -11.42 -65.47 -20.43
C ARG A 25 -12.29 -64.41 -19.70
N LEU A 26 -13.45 -64.80 -19.16
CA LEU A 26 -14.33 -63.89 -18.40
C LEU A 26 -13.67 -63.45 -17.06
N TYR A 27 -12.96 -64.34 -16.40
CA TYR A 27 -12.20 -64.07 -15.18
C TYR A 27 -11.07 -63.05 -15.43
N TRP A 28 -10.29 -63.22 -16.49
CA TRP A 28 -9.26 -62.30 -16.87
C TRP A 28 -9.83 -60.93 -17.33
N LEU A 29 -10.91 -60.93 -18.11
CA LEU A 29 -11.59 -59.68 -18.48
C LEU A 29 -12.08 -58.87 -17.27
N LYS A 30 -12.66 -59.55 -16.27
CA LYS A 30 -13.07 -58.86 -15.03
C LYS A 30 -11.87 -58.30 -14.25
N ARG A 31 -10.78 -59.04 -14.17
CA ARG A 31 -9.56 -58.54 -13.53
C ARG A 31 -8.93 -57.35 -14.25
N PHE A 32 -8.86 -57.39 -15.55
CA PHE A 32 -8.39 -56.29 -16.35
C PHE A 32 -9.30 -55.07 -16.26
N SER A 33 -10.60 -55.25 -16.27
CA SER A 33 -11.54 -54.12 -16.10
C SER A 33 -11.43 -53.48 -14.72
N VAL A 34 -11.25 -54.20 -13.64
CA VAL A 34 -11.00 -53.66 -12.30
C VAL A 34 -9.68 -52.92 -12.24
N ALA A 35 -8.60 -53.50 -12.81
CA ALA A 35 -7.29 -52.84 -12.86
C ALA A 35 -7.33 -51.53 -13.68
N ALA A 36 -8.04 -51.53 -14.82
CA ALA A 36 -8.23 -50.33 -15.63
C ALA A 36 -9.02 -49.25 -14.86
N ALA A 37 -10.09 -49.63 -14.17
CA ALA A 37 -10.87 -48.74 -13.35
C ALA A 37 -10.04 -48.09 -12.20
N CYS A 38 -9.17 -48.90 -11.55
CA CYS A 38 -8.25 -48.36 -10.52
C CYS A 38 -7.23 -47.37 -11.10
N ILE A 39 -6.68 -47.64 -12.28
CA ILE A 39 -5.73 -46.76 -12.98
C ILE A 39 -6.42 -45.43 -13.34
N ILE A 40 -7.62 -45.49 -13.89
CA ILE A 40 -8.41 -44.27 -14.22
C ILE A 40 -8.71 -43.47 -12.96
N ALA A 41 -9.10 -44.13 -11.87
CA ALA A 41 -9.35 -43.48 -10.59
C ALA A 41 -8.10 -42.78 -10.02
N ILE A 42 -6.93 -43.43 -10.11
CA ILE A 42 -5.65 -42.86 -9.66
C ILE A 42 -5.27 -41.64 -10.54
N ILE A 43 -5.40 -41.76 -11.85
CA ILE A 43 -5.13 -40.62 -12.78
C ILE A 43 -6.11 -39.46 -12.50
N GLY A 44 -7.40 -39.76 -12.34
CA GLY A 44 -8.42 -38.76 -12.02
C GLY A 44 -8.13 -38.05 -10.69
N LEU A 45 -7.77 -38.83 -9.65
CA LEU A 45 -7.44 -38.29 -8.34
C LEU A 45 -6.12 -37.46 -8.38
N SER A 46 -5.10 -37.95 -9.07
CA SER A 46 -3.85 -37.20 -9.24
C SER A 46 -4.05 -35.91 -10.01
N SER A 47 -4.88 -35.92 -11.05
CA SER A 47 -5.25 -34.74 -11.83
C SER A 47 -6.02 -33.73 -10.98
N LEU A 48 -6.97 -34.22 -10.15
CA LEU A 48 -7.74 -33.37 -9.22
C LEU A 48 -6.82 -32.75 -8.15
N ILE A 49 -5.91 -33.53 -7.57
CA ILE A 49 -4.92 -33.02 -6.61
C ILE A 49 -3.98 -32.01 -7.25
N SER A 50 -3.53 -32.26 -8.48
CA SER A 50 -2.70 -31.30 -9.22
C SER A 50 -3.47 -30.01 -9.52
N TYR A 51 -4.74 -30.09 -9.93
CA TYR A 51 -5.59 -28.94 -10.17
C TYR A 51 -5.79 -28.11 -8.89
N ILE A 52 -6.03 -28.74 -7.76
CA ILE A 52 -6.17 -28.06 -6.44
C ILE A 52 -4.82 -27.44 -6.03
N ARG A 53 -3.69 -28.13 -6.23
CA ARG A 53 -2.36 -27.61 -5.88
C ARG A 53 -1.91 -26.46 -6.77
N VAL A 54 -2.17 -26.53 -8.07
CA VAL A 54 -1.86 -25.43 -9.00
C VAL A 54 -2.69 -24.18 -8.67
N GLY A 55 -3.95 -24.35 -8.27
CA GLY A 55 -4.79 -23.25 -7.77
C GLY A 55 -4.31 -22.66 -6.43
N SER A 56 -3.54 -23.42 -5.62
CA SER A 56 -2.99 -23.00 -4.32
C SER A 56 -1.53 -22.55 -4.37
N SER A 57 -0.85 -22.70 -5.50
CA SER A 57 0.54 -22.26 -5.74
C SER A 57 0.61 -20.81 -6.25
N ALA A 58 -0.29 -19.92 -5.82
CA ALA A 58 0.05 -18.52 -5.76
C ALA A 58 1.21 -18.44 -4.75
N GLY A 59 2.44 -18.28 -5.22
CA GLY A 59 3.61 -18.07 -4.38
C GLY A 59 3.30 -17.02 -3.32
N ALA A 60 3.92 -17.09 -2.16
CA ALA A 60 3.73 -16.08 -1.12
C ALA A 60 3.82 -14.69 -1.77
N PRO A 61 2.87 -13.78 -1.51
CA PRO A 61 2.85 -12.48 -2.16
C PRO A 61 4.20 -11.80 -1.92
N GLN A 62 4.86 -11.40 -3.01
CA GLN A 62 6.09 -10.63 -2.92
C GLN A 62 5.72 -9.21 -2.50
N HIS A 63 6.39 -8.67 -1.49
CA HIS A 63 6.22 -7.27 -1.11
C HIS A 63 7.16 -6.39 -1.97
N ILE A 64 6.57 -5.44 -2.68
CA ILE A 64 7.29 -4.42 -3.43
C ILE A 64 7.30 -3.16 -2.60
N THR A 65 8.47 -2.54 -2.43
CA THR A 65 8.61 -1.23 -1.77
C THR A 65 9.17 -0.24 -2.77
N LEU A 66 8.49 0.90 -2.88
CA LEU A 66 8.88 2.04 -3.70
C LEU A 66 9.22 3.20 -2.77
N GLU A 67 10.34 3.87 -3.02
CA GLU A 67 10.86 4.93 -2.16
C GLU A 67 11.12 6.20 -2.96
N ALA A 68 10.81 7.33 -2.36
CA ALA A 68 11.26 8.64 -2.79
C ALA A 68 12.38 9.08 -1.84
N ASN A 69 13.60 9.12 -2.34
CA ASN A 69 14.73 9.58 -1.56
C ASN A 69 14.50 10.99 -1.01
N ALA A 70 15.20 11.31 0.06
CA ALA A 70 15.14 12.62 0.69
C ALA A 70 15.43 13.76 -0.32
N GLY A 71 14.59 14.77 -0.38
CA GLY A 71 14.65 15.89 -1.34
C GLY A 71 14.12 15.57 -2.75
N ILE A 72 13.75 14.32 -3.03
CA ILE A 72 13.25 13.87 -4.34
C ILE A 72 11.75 13.54 -4.22
N ARG A 73 10.99 13.90 -5.24
CA ARG A 73 9.60 13.48 -5.43
C ARG A 73 9.53 12.56 -6.65
N THR A 74 8.73 11.53 -6.57
CA THR A 74 8.55 10.58 -7.66
C THR A 74 7.06 10.30 -7.90
N HIS A 75 6.74 9.79 -9.07
CA HIS A 75 5.40 9.29 -9.36
C HIS A 75 5.49 7.98 -10.14
N PHE A 76 4.51 7.14 -9.97
CA PHE A 76 4.44 5.83 -10.62
C PHE A 76 2.99 5.33 -10.67
N ASN A 77 2.77 4.32 -11.49
CA ASN A 77 1.50 3.63 -11.58
C ASN A 77 1.59 2.30 -10.85
N LEU A 78 0.61 2.01 -10.01
CA LEU A 78 0.41 0.70 -9.39
C LEU A 78 -0.18 -0.29 -10.42
N PRO A 79 -0.12 -1.61 -10.13
CA PRO A 79 -0.62 -2.65 -11.05
C PRO A 79 -2.11 -2.52 -11.40
N ASP A 80 -2.91 -1.88 -10.56
CA ASP A 80 -4.34 -1.62 -10.77
C ASP A 80 -4.61 -0.34 -11.58
N GLY A 81 -3.57 0.36 -12.05
CA GLY A 81 -3.65 1.64 -12.75
C GLY A 81 -3.79 2.86 -11.85
N THR A 82 -3.78 2.69 -10.53
CA THR A 82 -3.74 3.82 -9.57
C THR A 82 -2.45 4.61 -9.74
N VAL A 83 -2.56 5.93 -9.90
CA VAL A 83 -1.40 6.83 -9.97
C VAL A 83 -1.06 7.31 -8.56
N VAL A 84 0.21 7.18 -8.19
CA VAL A 84 0.73 7.65 -6.90
C VAL A 84 1.82 8.66 -7.13
N TYR A 85 1.71 9.82 -6.48
CA TYR A 85 2.81 10.76 -6.29
C TYR A 85 3.35 10.57 -4.88
N LEU A 86 4.64 10.38 -4.75
CA LEU A 86 5.31 10.13 -3.47
C LEU A 86 6.23 11.31 -3.16
N ASN A 87 6.02 11.94 -2.02
CA ASN A 87 6.81 13.08 -1.58
C ASN A 87 8.18 12.65 -1.04
N SER A 88 9.07 13.59 -0.86
CA SER A 88 10.41 13.40 -0.33
C SER A 88 10.43 12.60 0.99
N GLY A 89 11.36 11.65 1.10
CA GLY A 89 11.53 10.83 2.30
C GLY A 89 10.36 9.90 2.60
N SER A 90 9.60 9.52 1.57
CA SER A 90 8.42 8.67 1.73
C SER A 90 8.62 7.32 1.08
N SER A 91 7.94 6.30 1.61
CA SER A 91 7.93 4.95 1.06
C SER A 91 6.51 4.40 0.98
N LEU A 92 6.26 3.60 -0.05
CA LEU A 92 5.01 2.89 -0.26
C LEU A 92 5.31 1.42 -0.50
N SER A 93 4.72 0.53 0.28
CA SER A 93 4.85 -0.91 0.09
C SER A 93 3.51 -1.58 -0.16
N TYR A 94 3.49 -2.61 -1.00
CA TYR A 94 2.29 -3.37 -1.33
C TYR A 94 2.62 -4.81 -1.74
N PRO A 95 1.70 -5.76 -1.51
CA PRO A 95 1.85 -7.14 -1.97
C PRO A 95 1.58 -7.25 -3.47
N MET A 96 2.32 -8.12 -4.17
CA MET A 96 2.06 -8.47 -5.56
C MET A 96 1.97 -9.99 -5.72
N PRO A 97 0.81 -10.49 -6.18
CA PRO A 97 -0.43 -9.78 -6.53
C PRO A 97 -1.15 -9.21 -5.29
N TYR A 98 -2.07 -8.25 -5.51
CA TYR A 98 -3.01 -7.83 -4.47
C TYR A 98 -3.89 -9.00 -4.00
N ASP A 99 -4.40 -8.89 -2.77
CA ASP A 99 -5.46 -9.81 -2.30
C ASP A 99 -6.70 -9.71 -3.19
N SER A 100 -7.43 -10.82 -3.35
CA SER A 100 -8.64 -10.86 -4.17
C SER A 100 -9.78 -9.98 -3.65
N LYS A 101 -9.74 -9.60 -2.36
CA LYS A 101 -10.79 -8.83 -1.68
C LYS A 101 -10.48 -7.35 -1.58
N GLU A 102 -9.18 -6.97 -1.56
CA GLU A 102 -8.77 -5.59 -1.36
C GLU A 102 -7.40 -5.28 -1.98
N ARG A 103 -7.18 -4.01 -2.32
CA ARG A 103 -5.91 -3.47 -2.82
C ARG A 103 -5.26 -2.68 -1.69
N LYS A 104 -4.49 -3.38 -0.84
CA LYS A 104 -3.88 -2.77 0.33
C LYS A 104 -2.46 -2.33 0.06
N VAL A 105 -2.14 -1.09 0.45
CA VAL A 105 -0.81 -0.50 0.41
C VAL A 105 -0.46 0.08 1.78
N CYS A 106 0.82 0.09 2.14
CA CYS A 106 1.32 0.68 3.38
C CYS A 106 2.16 1.91 3.05
N LEU A 107 1.80 3.06 3.63
CA LEU A 107 2.48 4.34 3.45
C LEU A 107 3.28 4.72 4.69
N SER A 108 4.53 5.16 4.48
CA SER A 108 5.29 5.94 5.45
C SER A 108 5.73 7.22 4.77
N GLY A 109 5.34 8.39 5.29
CA GLY A 109 5.60 9.68 4.65
C GLY A 109 4.35 10.31 4.04
N GLU A 110 4.48 11.01 2.91
CA GLU A 110 3.38 11.70 2.24
C GLU A 110 3.20 11.21 0.80
N ALA A 111 1.94 10.92 0.45
CA ALA A 111 1.58 10.54 -0.90
C ALA A 111 0.23 11.12 -1.31
N TYR A 112 0.12 11.42 -2.60
CA TYR A 112 -1.14 11.74 -3.27
C TYR A 112 -1.53 10.57 -4.16
N PHE A 113 -2.78 10.18 -4.07
CA PHE A 113 -3.35 9.04 -4.77
C PHE A 113 -4.44 9.49 -5.75
N LYS A 114 -4.36 9.02 -7.00
CA LYS A 114 -5.48 9.00 -7.96
C LYS A 114 -5.89 7.56 -8.15
N VAL A 115 -6.83 7.11 -7.32
CA VAL A 115 -7.20 5.69 -7.24
C VAL A 115 -8.13 5.31 -8.39
N THR A 116 -7.79 4.25 -9.10
CA THR A 116 -8.65 3.64 -10.12
C THR A 116 -9.91 3.08 -9.48
N HIS A 117 -11.07 3.44 -10.05
CA HIS A 117 -12.36 3.04 -9.50
C HIS A 117 -12.58 1.52 -9.61
N ASN A 118 -12.89 0.89 -8.46
CA ASN A 118 -13.27 -0.52 -8.38
C ASN A 118 -14.09 -0.79 -7.11
N GLU A 119 -15.40 -0.96 -7.29
CA GLU A 119 -16.33 -1.22 -6.18
C GLU A 119 -16.15 -2.61 -5.55
N LYS A 120 -15.70 -3.59 -6.35
CA LYS A 120 -15.57 -4.99 -5.90
C LYS A 120 -14.31 -5.22 -5.07
N GLN A 121 -13.29 -4.36 -5.23
CA GLN A 121 -12.00 -4.51 -4.58
C GLN A 121 -11.53 -3.12 -4.07
N PRO A 122 -11.96 -2.71 -2.86
CA PRO A 122 -11.58 -1.43 -2.28
C PRO A 122 -10.07 -1.23 -2.20
N PHE A 123 -9.63 0.02 -2.36
CA PHE A 123 -8.24 0.42 -2.16
C PHE A 123 -8.05 0.91 -0.73
N ILE A 124 -7.03 0.41 -0.03
CA ILE A 124 -6.76 0.74 1.36
C ILE A 124 -5.34 1.24 1.49
N VAL A 125 -5.18 2.46 1.98
CA VAL A 125 -3.88 2.99 2.41
C VAL A 125 -3.77 2.86 3.92
N SER A 126 -2.80 2.10 4.37
CA SER A 126 -2.53 1.83 5.79
C SER A 126 -1.28 2.58 6.23
N ALA A 127 -1.25 3.02 7.49
CA ALA A 127 -0.08 3.59 8.14
C ALA A 127 -0.01 3.19 9.62
N PHE A 128 1.18 3.35 10.23
CA PHE A 128 1.45 3.09 11.65
C PHE A 128 1.01 1.67 12.09
N GLY A 129 1.34 0.64 11.28
CA GLY A 129 1.00 -0.76 11.61
C GLY A 129 -0.51 -1.00 11.67
N ASP A 130 -1.23 -0.53 10.68
CA ASP A 130 -2.70 -0.65 10.57
C ASP A 130 -3.50 0.11 11.64
N ARG A 131 -2.88 1.04 12.33
CA ARG A 131 -3.61 1.90 13.28
C ARG A 131 -4.41 3.00 12.58
N TYR A 132 -4.01 3.38 11.37
CA TYR A 132 -4.71 4.35 10.54
C TYR A 132 -4.91 3.78 9.14
N ASN A 133 -6.16 3.70 8.70
CA ASN A 133 -6.49 3.17 7.39
C ASN A 133 -7.41 4.15 6.65
N VAL A 134 -7.12 4.38 5.39
CA VAL A 134 -7.94 5.15 4.46
C VAL A 134 -8.49 4.19 3.42
N ARG A 135 -9.80 3.98 3.42
CA ARG A 135 -10.51 3.07 2.49
C ARG A 135 -11.27 3.87 1.46
N VAL A 136 -11.05 3.56 0.18
CA VAL A 136 -11.68 4.23 -0.96
C VAL A 136 -12.05 3.26 -2.07
N LEU A 137 -12.95 3.67 -2.98
CA LEU A 137 -13.34 2.87 -4.16
C LEU A 137 -12.78 3.44 -5.47
N GLY A 138 -12.56 4.76 -5.54
CA GLY A 138 -12.06 5.49 -6.69
C GLY A 138 -12.05 6.98 -6.38
N THR A 139 -10.96 7.48 -5.84
CA THR A 139 -10.90 8.74 -5.09
C THR A 139 -9.56 9.42 -5.33
N GLU A 140 -9.54 10.75 -5.32
CA GLU A 140 -8.32 11.54 -5.31
C GLU A 140 -8.13 12.16 -3.92
N PHE A 141 -7.00 11.85 -3.26
CA PHE A 141 -6.72 12.35 -1.91
C PHE A 141 -5.22 12.41 -1.62
N ASN A 142 -4.86 13.28 -0.68
CA ASN A 142 -3.51 13.37 -0.11
C ASN A 142 -3.50 12.76 1.29
N MET A 143 -2.47 11.98 1.61
CA MET A 143 -2.27 11.43 2.95
C MET A 143 -0.83 11.71 3.40
N GLN A 144 -0.70 12.25 4.61
CA GLN A 144 0.58 12.52 5.27
C GLN A 144 0.66 11.71 6.56
N ALA A 145 1.65 10.82 6.63
CA ALA A 145 1.86 9.84 7.71
C ALA A 145 3.36 9.62 7.95
N TYR A 146 4.11 10.69 8.23
CA TYR A 146 5.53 10.57 8.56
C TYR A 146 5.70 9.96 9.95
N ALA A 147 6.59 8.97 10.07
CA ALA A 147 6.85 8.27 11.33
C ALA A 147 7.44 9.18 12.44
N SER A 148 8.03 10.32 12.06
CA SER A 148 8.54 11.35 13.00
C SER A 148 7.45 12.26 13.56
N GLU A 149 6.19 12.05 13.18
CA GLU A 149 5.07 12.91 13.54
C GLU A 149 4.07 12.17 14.42
N ASP A 150 3.50 12.88 15.40
CA ASP A 150 2.43 12.37 16.26
C ASP A 150 1.06 12.42 15.57
N GLN A 151 0.97 13.11 14.42
CA GLN A 151 -0.27 13.34 13.70
C GLN A 151 -0.21 12.79 12.28
N ILE A 152 -1.31 12.17 11.88
CA ILE A 152 -1.61 11.82 10.48
C ILE A 152 -2.63 12.79 9.93
N SER A 153 -2.51 13.15 8.65
CA SER A 153 -3.57 13.89 7.97
C SER A 153 -3.98 13.25 6.65
N THR A 154 -5.28 13.33 6.35
CA THR A 154 -5.85 12.93 5.06
C THR A 154 -6.71 14.04 4.52
N THR A 155 -6.43 14.51 3.31
CA THR A 155 -7.19 15.56 2.62
C THR A 155 -7.89 14.96 1.41
N LEU A 156 -9.20 15.08 1.37
CA LEU A 156 -9.99 14.61 0.23
C LEU A 156 -10.12 15.68 -0.85
N VAL A 157 -9.73 15.34 -2.08
CA VAL A 157 -9.86 16.22 -3.25
C VAL A 157 -11.12 15.88 -4.04
N LYS A 158 -11.34 14.60 -4.37
CA LYS A 158 -12.49 14.16 -5.18
C LYS A 158 -12.94 12.77 -4.77
N GLY A 159 -14.24 12.53 -4.73
CA GLY A 159 -14.84 11.25 -4.36
C GLY A 159 -15.28 11.19 -2.90
N SER A 160 -15.07 10.06 -2.24
CA SER A 160 -15.37 9.81 -0.83
C SER A 160 -14.24 9.01 -0.18
N VAL A 161 -13.95 9.33 1.08
CA VAL A 161 -12.91 8.67 1.88
C VAL A 161 -13.52 8.20 3.19
N ASN A 162 -13.32 6.93 3.53
CA ASN A 162 -13.58 6.40 4.86
C ASN A 162 -12.24 6.28 5.61
N VAL A 163 -12.10 7.05 6.69
CA VAL A 163 -10.96 6.98 7.60
C VAL A 163 -11.30 6.05 8.76
N GLU A 164 -10.45 5.07 9.02
CA GLU A 164 -10.57 4.17 10.16
C GLU A 164 -9.34 4.34 11.06
N VAL A 165 -9.57 4.61 12.34
CA VAL A 165 -8.50 4.78 13.34
C VAL A 165 -8.68 3.76 14.45
N LYS A 166 -7.64 2.98 14.71
CA LYS A 166 -7.58 2.04 15.83
C LYS A 166 -6.75 2.67 16.94
N ASN A 167 -7.38 2.97 18.07
CA ASN A 167 -6.69 3.52 19.22
C ASN A 167 -5.80 2.48 19.94
N LYS A 168 -5.04 2.91 20.95
CA LYS A 168 -4.13 2.04 21.73
C LYS A 168 -4.83 0.85 22.40
N ILE A 169 -6.13 0.98 22.76
CA ILE A 169 -6.91 -0.11 23.38
C ILE A 169 -7.63 -1.00 22.35
N GLY A 170 -7.38 -0.80 21.05
CA GLY A 170 -7.92 -1.62 19.96
C GLY A 170 -9.31 -1.22 19.48
N LYS A 171 -9.93 -0.16 20.01
CA LYS A 171 -11.23 0.34 19.56
C LYS A 171 -11.09 1.05 18.22
N ILE A 172 -11.95 0.72 17.26
CA ILE A 172 -11.97 1.29 15.91
C ILE A 172 -13.03 2.39 15.86
N TYR A 173 -12.61 3.53 15.33
CA TYR A 173 -13.47 4.68 15.02
C TYR A 173 -13.44 4.92 13.52
N LYS A 174 -14.57 5.39 12.96
CA LYS A 174 -14.73 5.63 11.52
C LYS A 174 -15.26 7.01 11.26
N TRP A 175 -14.71 7.67 10.25
CA TRP A 175 -15.15 8.97 9.77
C TRP A 175 -15.23 8.95 8.25
N GLU A 176 -16.20 9.65 7.71
CA GLU A 176 -16.32 9.88 6.27
C GLU A 176 -15.94 11.32 5.98
N LEU A 177 -15.06 11.51 4.99
CA LEU A 177 -14.67 12.82 4.48
C LEU A 177 -15.44 13.14 3.20
N LYS A 178 -15.79 14.41 3.07
CA LYS A 178 -16.32 15.03 1.85
C LYS A 178 -15.22 15.80 1.12
N PRO A 179 -15.38 16.08 -0.18
CA PRO A 179 -14.42 16.90 -0.92
C PRO A 179 -14.12 18.23 -0.22
N SER A 180 -12.86 18.63 -0.22
CA SER A 180 -12.31 19.80 0.48
C SER A 180 -12.29 19.67 2.02
N GLU A 181 -12.43 18.46 2.56
CA GLU A 181 -12.21 18.22 3.99
C GLU A 181 -10.86 17.58 4.23
N LYS A 182 -10.25 17.96 5.35
CA LYS A 182 -9.02 17.42 5.90
C LYS A 182 -9.28 16.87 7.29
N ALA A 183 -8.99 15.58 7.49
CA ALA A 183 -8.93 14.97 8.80
C ALA A 183 -7.48 15.05 9.31
N VAL A 184 -7.30 15.51 10.53
CA VAL A 184 -6.05 15.45 11.28
C VAL A 184 -6.29 14.55 12.48
N CYS A 185 -5.52 13.48 12.58
CA CYS A 185 -5.64 12.47 13.62
C CYS A 185 -4.41 12.47 14.51
N ASP A 186 -4.60 12.60 15.81
CA ASP A 186 -3.61 12.24 16.81
C ASP A 186 -3.61 10.71 16.95
N ILE A 187 -2.49 10.06 16.62
CA ILE A 187 -2.38 8.60 16.58
C ILE A 187 -2.47 7.98 17.97
N ASP A 188 -2.00 8.67 18.98
CA ASP A 188 -1.95 8.16 20.34
C ASP A 188 -3.30 8.29 21.05
N GLU A 189 -3.94 9.44 20.90
CA GLU A 189 -5.25 9.70 21.48
C GLU A 189 -6.40 9.11 20.64
N GLY A 190 -6.20 8.92 19.33
CA GLY A 190 -7.22 8.49 18.39
C GLY A 190 -8.28 9.58 18.13
N LYS A 191 -7.97 10.82 18.46
CA LYS A 191 -8.83 11.98 18.21
C LYS A 191 -8.67 12.44 16.76
N VAL A 192 -9.78 12.70 16.08
CA VAL A 192 -9.81 13.21 14.72
C VAL A 192 -10.49 14.56 14.69
N LEU A 193 -9.81 15.56 14.13
CA LEU A 193 -10.35 16.87 13.80
C LEU A 193 -10.57 16.96 12.30
N ILE A 194 -11.80 17.23 11.87
CA ILE A 194 -12.15 17.43 10.46
C ILE A 194 -12.39 18.93 10.22
N THR A 195 -11.68 19.49 9.23
CA THR A 195 -11.78 20.89 8.84
C THR A 195 -11.91 21.05 7.33
N LYS A 196 -12.57 22.10 6.89
CA LYS A 196 -12.57 22.49 5.46
C LYS A 196 -11.26 23.17 5.11
N VAL A 197 -10.66 22.76 3.99
CA VAL A 197 -9.40 23.30 3.48
C VAL A 197 -9.50 23.60 1.99
N ASN A 198 -8.64 24.49 1.52
CA ASN A 198 -8.39 24.59 0.07
C ASN A 198 -7.34 23.54 -0.31
N THR A 199 -7.76 22.52 -1.04
CA THR A 199 -6.93 21.37 -1.42
C THR A 199 -5.68 21.75 -2.23
N ILE A 200 -5.69 22.89 -2.92
CA ILE A 200 -4.52 23.37 -3.68
C ILE A 200 -3.30 23.52 -2.77
N TYR A 201 -3.47 24.04 -1.54
CA TYR A 201 -2.35 24.19 -0.59
C TYR A 201 -1.82 22.87 -0.05
N GLU A 202 -2.63 21.83 -0.08
CA GLU A 202 -2.27 20.49 0.41
C GLU A 202 -1.64 19.62 -0.68
N THR A 203 -1.83 19.96 -1.96
CA THR A 203 -1.45 19.14 -3.10
C THR A 203 -0.42 19.79 -4.05
N ALA A 204 -0.15 21.09 -3.88
CA ALA A 204 0.78 21.85 -4.74
C ALA A 204 2.20 21.25 -4.80
N TRP A 205 2.60 20.52 -3.77
CA TRP A 205 3.91 19.87 -3.69
C TRP A 205 4.16 18.88 -4.83
N MET A 206 3.10 18.25 -5.38
CA MET A 206 3.21 17.36 -6.54
C MET A 206 3.79 18.03 -7.77
N GLU A 207 3.50 19.34 -7.94
CA GLU A 207 3.98 20.17 -9.03
C GLU A 207 5.27 20.93 -8.69
N GLY A 208 5.93 20.57 -7.57
CA GLY A 208 7.12 21.29 -7.12
C GLY A 208 6.85 22.67 -6.56
N LYS A 209 5.60 22.93 -6.14
CA LYS A 209 5.17 24.22 -5.58
C LYS A 209 4.99 24.11 -4.07
N LEU A 210 5.45 25.14 -3.36
CA LEU A 210 5.14 25.36 -1.95
C LEU A 210 4.23 26.57 -1.85
N MET A 211 3.06 26.39 -1.25
CA MET A 211 2.07 27.44 -1.11
C MET A 211 1.69 27.62 0.36
N PHE A 212 1.82 28.82 0.85
CA PHE A 212 1.48 29.21 2.21
C PHE A 212 0.43 30.31 2.19
N LYS A 213 -0.63 30.17 2.98
CA LYS A 213 -1.65 31.20 3.18
C LYS A 213 -1.97 31.32 4.66
N ASN A 214 -1.62 32.47 5.24
CA ASN A 214 -1.78 32.74 6.65
C ASN A 214 -1.31 31.57 7.53
N MET A 215 -0.12 31.04 7.20
CA MET A 215 0.43 29.84 7.82
C MET A 215 1.46 30.21 8.89
N PRO A 216 1.33 29.69 10.13
CA PRO A 216 2.30 29.97 11.19
C PRO A 216 3.66 29.38 10.86
N LEU A 217 4.73 30.07 11.25
CA LEU A 217 6.12 29.66 10.92
C LEU A 217 6.42 28.20 11.22
N PRO A 218 6.05 27.59 12.35
CA PRO A 218 6.34 26.18 12.61
C PRO A 218 5.77 25.26 11.54
N GLN A 219 4.57 25.54 11.01
CA GLN A 219 3.97 24.76 9.94
C GLN A 219 4.66 25.01 8.58
N VAL A 220 5.09 26.24 8.33
CA VAL A 220 5.92 26.57 7.15
C VAL A 220 7.23 25.77 7.18
N LEU A 221 7.95 25.82 8.30
CA LEU A 221 9.22 25.11 8.46
C LEU A 221 9.03 23.59 8.34
N LYS A 222 7.94 23.06 8.89
CA LYS A 222 7.59 21.65 8.75
C LYS A 222 7.42 21.26 7.28
N ARG A 223 6.69 22.05 6.47
CA ARG A 223 6.56 21.78 5.03
C ARG A 223 7.89 21.91 4.31
N LEU A 224 8.70 22.91 4.66
CA LEU A 224 10.05 23.09 4.08
C LEU A 224 10.97 21.94 4.44
N SER A 225 10.89 21.39 5.67
CA SER A 225 11.75 20.27 6.10
C SER A 225 11.53 19.03 5.26
N TYR A 226 10.29 18.68 4.97
CA TYR A 226 9.99 17.55 4.07
C TYR A 226 10.35 17.84 2.62
N PHE A 227 10.01 19.05 2.13
CA PHE A 227 10.22 19.40 0.73
C PHE A 227 11.71 19.42 0.34
N TYR A 228 12.58 19.95 1.23
CA TYR A 228 14.02 20.10 1.00
C TYR A 228 14.90 19.11 1.74
N ASN A 229 14.32 18.23 2.55
CA ASN A 229 15.08 17.33 3.44
C ASN A 229 16.06 18.08 4.34
N VAL A 230 15.58 19.02 5.13
CA VAL A 230 16.36 19.84 6.05
C VAL A 230 15.74 19.83 7.44
N LYS A 231 16.57 19.97 8.45
CA LYS A 231 16.11 20.17 9.84
C LYS A 231 16.13 21.65 10.17
N PHE A 232 15.11 22.11 10.88
CA PHE A 232 15.02 23.47 11.37
C PHE A 232 15.14 23.52 12.87
N GLU A 233 15.90 24.48 13.37
CA GLU A 233 16.01 24.82 14.79
C GLU A 233 15.63 26.29 15.00
N ILE A 234 14.72 26.53 15.92
CA ILE A 234 14.28 27.88 16.29
C ILE A 234 14.95 28.28 17.60
N GLN A 235 15.87 29.24 17.54
CA GLN A 235 16.55 29.74 18.74
C GLN A 235 15.70 30.75 19.53
N ASP A 236 14.91 31.56 18.83
CA ASP A 236 14.05 32.57 19.46
C ASP A 236 12.58 32.19 19.34
N PRO A 237 11.93 31.68 20.43
CA PRO A 237 10.53 31.21 20.37
C PRO A 237 9.51 32.27 19.91
N VAL A 238 9.83 33.55 20.03
CA VAL A 238 8.93 34.64 19.60
C VAL A 238 8.58 34.58 18.12
N ILE A 239 9.48 34.04 17.27
CA ILE A 239 9.20 33.93 15.82
C ILE A 239 8.18 32.83 15.48
N ASN A 240 7.83 31.93 16.42
CA ASN A 240 6.78 30.94 16.23
C ASN A 240 5.39 31.56 15.96
N SER A 241 5.18 32.80 16.44
CA SER A 241 3.94 33.54 16.23
C SER A 241 3.86 34.23 14.86
N TYR A 242 4.88 34.12 14.03
CA TYR A 242 4.89 34.78 12.72
C TYR A 242 4.08 33.96 11.72
N TYR A 243 3.37 34.66 10.83
CA TYR A 243 2.55 34.08 9.78
C TYR A 243 3.07 34.45 8.41
N PHE A 244 3.01 33.51 7.47
CA PHE A 244 3.54 33.70 6.13
C PHE A 244 2.50 33.44 5.06
N ASN A 245 2.62 34.25 3.99
CA ASN A 245 1.91 34.06 2.73
C ASN A 245 2.94 34.02 1.61
N GLY A 246 2.80 33.10 0.69
CA GLY A 246 3.71 33.03 -0.45
C GLY A 246 3.49 31.78 -1.30
N THR A 247 3.92 31.87 -2.54
CA THR A 247 3.98 30.75 -3.47
C THR A 247 5.39 30.66 -4.03
N PHE A 248 6.01 29.51 -3.86
CA PHE A 248 7.34 29.22 -4.36
C PHE A 248 7.25 28.09 -5.36
N GLU A 249 7.64 28.30 -6.56
CA GLU A 249 7.67 27.32 -7.64
C GLU A 249 9.11 27.09 -8.08
N ASN A 250 9.57 25.83 -7.98
CA ASN A 250 10.93 25.43 -8.38
C ASN A 250 12.04 26.30 -7.76
N LYS A 251 11.84 26.78 -6.51
CA LYS A 251 12.82 27.59 -5.79
C LYS A 251 13.77 26.71 -4.99
N GLN A 252 15.03 27.14 -4.89
CA GLN A 252 16.00 26.55 -3.97
C GLN A 252 15.70 26.97 -2.54
N LEU A 253 16.13 26.16 -1.57
CA LEU A 253 15.95 26.45 -0.14
C LEU A 253 16.44 27.85 0.25
N SER A 254 17.64 28.26 -0.20
CA SER A 254 18.22 29.58 0.08
C SER A 254 17.28 30.72 -0.35
N GLN A 255 16.67 30.62 -1.54
CA GLN A 255 15.75 31.63 -2.04
C GLN A 255 14.49 31.76 -1.17
N VAL A 256 13.98 30.62 -0.64
CA VAL A 256 12.83 30.62 0.28
C VAL A 256 13.22 31.21 1.63
N LEU A 257 14.40 30.86 2.13
CA LEU A 257 14.91 31.42 3.40
C LEU A 257 15.18 32.93 3.28
N ASP A 258 15.72 33.39 2.16
CA ASP A 258 15.89 34.83 1.90
C ASP A 258 14.57 35.57 1.88
N TYR A 259 13.52 34.97 1.31
CA TYR A 259 12.17 35.53 1.40
C TYR A 259 11.69 35.66 2.84
N LEU A 260 11.88 34.62 3.67
CA LEU A 260 11.52 34.68 5.10
C LEU A 260 12.32 35.79 5.82
N LYS A 261 13.59 35.95 5.50
CA LYS A 261 14.47 36.99 6.04
C LYS A 261 14.02 38.41 5.65
N ILE A 262 13.62 38.61 4.40
CA ILE A 262 13.21 39.91 3.87
C ILE A 262 11.80 40.29 4.34
N SER A 263 10.88 39.31 4.34
CA SER A 263 9.46 39.55 4.65
C SER A 263 9.16 39.64 6.15
N SER A 264 10.11 39.23 7.01
CA SER A 264 9.96 39.21 8.45
C SER A 264 11.28 39.53 9.16
N ARG A 265 11.22 39.80 10.48
CA ARG A 265 12.41 40.03 11.27
C ARG A 265 13.08 38.70 11.69
N ILE A 266 13.34 37.82 10.69
CA ILE A 266 14.03 36.55 10.88
C ILE A 266 15.42 36.66 10.23
N ASP A 267 16.41 36.07 10.87
CA ASP A 267 17.72 35.77 10.29
C ASP A 267 17.94 34.26 10.34
N TYR A 268 18.78 33.73 9.45
CA TYR A 268 19.03 32.30 9.37
C TYR A 268 20.52 32.00 9.15
N GLU A 269 20.92 30.81 9.58
CA GLU A 269 22.24 30.23 9.38
C GLU A 269 22.07 28.79 8.89
N ILE A 270 22.75 28.43 7.79
CA ILE A 270 22.74 27.05 7.27
C ILE A 270 24.01 26.37 7.79
N LYS A 271 23.84 25.28 8.55
CA LYS A 271 24.92 24.40 8.96
C LYS A 271 24.81 23.08 8.23
N GLN A 272 25.88 22.70 7.54
CA GLN A 272 25.99 21.33 7.06
C GLN A 272 26.29 20.45 8.27
N ALA A 273 25.41 19.52 8.60
CA ALA A 273 25.70 18.57 9.66
C ALA A 273 26.86 17.68 9.23
N MET A 274 27.89 17.60 10.06
CA MET A 274 28.93 16.56 9.92
C MET A 274 28.22 15.20 9.96
N THR A 275 28.63 14.30 9.09
CA THR A 275 28.15 12.93 8.99
C THR A 275 28.10 12.26 10.36
N ASP A 276 26.91 11.88 10.79
CA ASP A 276 26.76 10.85 11.81
C ASP A 276 27.02 9.51 11.12
N ASP A 277 28.12 8.85 11.48
CA ASP A 277 28.68 7.66 10.81
C ASP A 277 27.75 6.44 10.78
N SER A 278 26.54 6.53 11.36
CA SER A 278 25.64 5.36 11.51
C SER A 278 24.61 5.19 10.41
N GLN A 279 24.31 6.20 9.56
CA GLN A 279 23.29 6.07 8.50
C GLN A 279 23.59 6.80 7.17
N GLY A 280 24.76 7.39 6.96
CA GLY A 280 25.17 7.94 5.64
C GLY A 280 24.32 9.10 5.08
N SER A 281 23.37 9.66 5.82
CA SER A 281 22.50 10.75 5.37
C SER A 281 23.02 12.10 5.89
N GLN A 282 23.58 12.90 5.01
CA GLN A 282 23.90 14.31 5.30
C GLN A 282 22.60 15.10 5.45
N SER A 283 22.21 15.47 6.67
CA SER A 283 21.09 16.37 6.90
C SER A 283 21.58 17.80 7.09
N THR A 284 21.14 18.70 6.23
CA THR A 284 21.35 20.13 6.39
C THR A 284 20.51 20.64 7.56
N MET A 285 21.12 21.38 8.49
CA MET A 285 20.40 22.05 9.57
C MET A 285 20.33 23.56 9.29
N VAL A 286 19.14 24.13 9.47
CA VAL A 286 18.89 25.55 9.34
C VAL A 286 18.47 26.11 10.70
N ILE A 287 19.26 27.02 11.22
CA ILE A 287 18.98 27.69 12.49
C ILE A 287 18.32 29.04 12.18
N LEU A 288 17.16 29.29 12.83
CA LEU A 288 16.44 30.56 12.69
C LEU A 288 16.45 31.32 14.01
N ARG A 289 16.62 32.61 13.90
CA ARG A 289 16.58 33.54 15.03
C ARG A 289 15.90 34.85 14.66
N LYS A 290 15.42 35.58 15.64
CA LYS A 290 14.95 36.95 15.44
C LYS A 290 16.10 37.82 15.00
N LYS A 291 15.92 38.62 13.96
CA LYS A 291 16.91 39.62 13.54
C LYS A 291 17.06 40.66 14.64
N LYS A 292 18.28 40.88 15.14
CA LYS A 292 18.60 41.96 16.07
C LYS A 292 18.31 43.28 15.36
N GLY A 293 17.54 44.18 15.99
CA GLY A 293 17.40 45.56 15.50
C GLY A 293 18.77 46.21 15.51
N ASN A 294 19.10 46.95 14.45
CA ASN A 294 20.17 47.90 14.56
C ASN A 294 19.65 48.98 15.54
N GLU A 295 20.26 49.04 16.73
CA GLU A 295 20.17 50.20 17.61
C GLU A 295 20.73 51.42 16.95
#